data_32f546d1e4360e30e14abc7c148f1c87
#
_entry.id   32f546d1e4360e30e14abc7c148f1c87
#
_cell.length_a   1.000
_cell.length_b   1.000
_cell.length_c   1.000
_cell.angle_alpha   90.00
_cell.angle_beta   90.00
_cell.angle_gamma   90.00
#
_symmetry.space_group_name_H-M   'P 1'
#
loop_
_entity.id
_entity.type
_entity.pdbx_description
1 polymer ?
#
loop_
_entity_poly.entity_id
_entity_poly.type
_entity_poly.pdbx_seq_one_letter_code
_entity_poly.pdbx_strand_id
1 'polypeptide(L)'
;MRRSNCASALQYVPELTWILFLRILDAQEARARDAAEAVGKPFTPALREPYRWQDWAAPAGAKRAALKTRVGDLFAFINKELLPYLHSLDVLPDGRPNSTATPKQRVIGRIMTAVEKVRVDSETNLCDILDLVDQISINHIDDQHFFTLSQVYEDLLLKMGEKNSDGGQFFTPREVVRAMVRTIDPQPGETVYDPCCGTGGFLAQAYELLARKLGDAPSATELERLKNQTFFGREKENLVFPIALANLVLHGIDQPNLWHGNTLSNAPTYDALFEGAPATFDVVLTNPPFGGKEGTDAQKNYSFETSSTQVLFLQHILTELNPALDGKPGGRCAIVLDEGLLFRTNESAFVETKRKLLDECDLWCILSLPGGVFTAAGAGVKTNLLFFTKGKKTERIWYYDLAHIKMGKKSPMTLAHFGWGPRFETLADDALPASLVGDWRAQEANAGKPFPTFARVLALRGTPDADSDFSWTVDFKARRAKAHEDMAPHRADIERLKNEAVALKEKIAALKKAKGSDDALADHRDKLAAIEKAAREAQTKADTFDAVTFDLKAVNPRAKVERDTRSVAYIMMSISDRQREIDAAMKKLMGLL
;
A
#
# COMPACT_ATOMS: atom_id res chain seq x y z
N MET A 1 -27.59 7.54 12.20
CA MET A 1 -27.43 7.46 10.75
C MET A 1 -28.26 6.34 10.10
N ARG A 2 -28.14 5.07 10.53
CA ARG A 2 -28.90 3.96 9.90
C ARG A 2 -30.43 4.13 9.95
N ARG A 3 -30.96 4.86 10.91
CA ARG A 3 -32.39 5.18 11.03
C ARG A 3 -32.82 6.36 10.16
N SER A 4 -31.91 6.97 9.42
CA SER A 4 -32.09 8.22 8.69
C SER A 4 -31.54 8.13 7.27
N ASN A 5 -31.95 7.13 6.51
CA ASN A 5 -31.59 6.92 5.10
C ASN A 5 -30.08 6.77 4.81
N CYS A 6 -29.22 6.72 5.84
CA CYS A 6 -27.79 6.45 5.75
C CYS A 6 -27.50 5.02 6.24
N ALA A 7 -28.05 4.01 5.56
CA ALA A 7 -28.00 2.62 6.00
C ALA A 7 -26.71 1.89 5.60
N SER A 8 -26.14 2.23 4.43
CA SER A 8 -24.91 1.64 3.93
C SER A 8 -23.67 2.44 4.35
N ALA A 9 -22.55 1.77 4.41
CA ALA A 9 -21.28 2.39 4.74
C ALA A 9 -20.88 3.46 3.71
N LEU A 10 -21.14 3.24 2.43
CA LEU A 10 -20.92 4.23 1.36
C LEU A 10 -21.73 5.52 1.54
N GLN A 11 -22.81 5.48 2.33
CA GLN A 11 -23.65 6.64 2.61
C GLN A 11 -23.21 7.36 3.88
N TYR A 12 -23.00 6.64 5.01
CA TYR A 12 -22.76 7.29 6.30
C TYR A 12 -21.30 7.69 6.52
N VAL A 13 -20.34 7.11 5.79
CA VAL A 13 -18.94 7.48 6.00
C VAL A 13 -18.61 8.85 5.42
N PRO A 14 -18.92 9.17 4.17
CA PRO A 14 -18.75 10.54 3.69
C PRO A 14 -19.44 11.55 4.59
N GLU A 15 -20.64 11.20 5.10
CA GLU A 15 -21.40 12.07 5.99
C GLU A 15 -20.72 12.29 7.34
N LEU A 16 -20.22 11.24 7.98
CA LEU A 16 -19.43 11.37 9.22
C LEU A 16 -18.11 12.09 8.99
N THR A 17 -17.54 11.92 7.81
CA THR A 17 -16.25 12.49 7.44
C THR A 17 -16.25 14.00 7.60
N TRP A 18 -17.14 14.72 6.91
CA TRP A 18 -17.13 16.15 6.96
C TRP A 18 -17.55 16.69 8.34
N ILE A 19 -18.48 15.99 9.05
CA ILE A 19 -18.90 16.36 10.39
C ILE A 19 -17.71 16.28 11.38
N LEU A 20 -17.04 15.15 11.42
CA LEU A 20 -15.85 14.94 12.26
C LEU A 20 -14.72 15.90 11.89
N PHE A 21 -14.48 16.08 10.58
CA PHE A 21 -13.47 17.00 10.11
C PHE A 21 -13.67 18.42 10.64
N LEU A 22 -14.89 18.98 10.51
CA LEU A 22 -15.20 20.34 11.00
C LEU A 22 -15.06 20.45 12.52
N ARG A 23 -15.45 19.40 13.26
CA ARG A 23 -15.30 19.38 14.73
C ARG A 23 -13.84 19.40 15.17
N ILE A 24 -13.00 18.61 14.48
CA ILE A 24 -11.57 18.53 14.81
C ILE A 24 -10.85 19.81 14.39
N LEU A 25 -11.19 20.33 13.21
CA LEU A 25 -10.65 21.60 12.73
C LEU A 25 -10.90 22.72 13.75
N ASP A 26 -12.13 22.83 14.27
CA ASP A 26 -12.49 23.82 15.27
C ASP A 26 -11.66 23.69 16.56
N ALA A 27 -11.45 22.47 17.02
CA ALA A 27 -10.62 22.23 18.21
C ALA A 27 -9.12 22.50 17.98
N GLN A 28 -8.60 22.19 16.79
CA GLN A 28 -7.22 22.56 16.43
C GLN A 28 -7.06 24.07 16.39
N GLU A 29 -8.04 24.78 15.83
CA GLU A 29 -8.01 26.24 15.75
C GLU A 29 -8.16 26.91 17.12
N ALA A 30 -8.95 26.34 18.04
CA ALA A 30 -9.01 26.80 19.42
C ALA A 30 -7.62 26.71 20.10
N ARG A 31 -6.92 25.58 19.97
CA ARG A 31 -5.56 25.42 20.51
C ARG A 31 -4.55 26.37 19.84
N ALA A 32 -4.63 26.52 18.52
CA ALA A 32 -3.75 27.43 17.79
C ALA A 32 -3.97 28.90 18.21
N ARG A 33 -5.23 29.28 18.48
CA ARG A 33 -5.59 30.58 19.02
C ARG A 33 -5.00 30.77 20.41
N ASP A 34 -5.22 29.80 21.32
CA ASP A 34 -4.72 29.89 22.70
C ASP A 34 -3.18 29.98 22.72
N ALA A 35 -2.49 29.23 21.87
CA ALA A 35 -1.05 29.30 21.69
C ALA A 35 -0.58 30.65 21.10
N ALA A 36 -1.31 31.22 20.16
CA ALA A 36 -0.99 32.54 19.60
C ALA A 36 -1.20 33.67 20.63
N GLU A 37 -2.29 33.59 21.40
CA GLU A 37 -2.58 34.54 22.50
C GLU A 37 -1.49 34.49 23.58
N ALA A 38 -1.04 33.28 23.94
CA ALA A 38 0.03 33.12 24.94
C ALA A 38 1.35 33.81 24.56
N VAL A 39 1.60 33.99 23.25
CA VAL A 39 2.81 34.67 22.73
C VAL A 39 2.51 36.07 22.14
N GLY A 40 1.29 36.59 22.34
CA GLY A 40 0.88 37.93 21.88
C GLY A 40 0.78 38.04 20.33
N LYS A 41 0.56 36.96 19.61
CA LYS A 41 0.41 36.96 18.15
C LYS A 41 -1.07 36.96 17.75
N PRO A 42 -1.45 37.66 16.66
CA PRO A 42 -2.81 37.60 16.14
C PRO A 42 -3.11 36.18 15.57
N PHE A 43 -4.32 35.69 15.79
CA PHE A 43 -4.82 34.47 15.22
C PHE A 43 -5.99 34.75 14.29
N THR A 44 -6.00 34.16 13.09
CA THR A 44 -7.10 34.26 12.13
C THR A 44 -7.63 32.85 11.86
N PRO A 45 -8.90 32.54 12.20
CA PRO A 45 -9.47 31.24 11.95
C PRO A 45 -9.67 30.99 10.44
N ALA A 46 -9.59 29.74 10.02
CA ALA A 46 -9.86 29.35 8.63
C ALA A 46 -11.31 29.56 8.23
N LEU A 47 -12.24 29.36 9.17
CA LEU A 47 -13.66 29.57 8.96
C LEU A 47 -14.14 30.81 9.72
N ARG A 48 -14.92 31.65 9.04
CA ARG A 48 -15.55 32.84 9.66
C ARG A 48 -16.88 32.48 10.34
N GLU A 49 -17.34 33.34 11.23
CA GLU A 49 -18.72 33.29 11.71
C GLU A 49 -19.72 33.48 10.56
N PRO A 50 -20.86 32.76 10.58
CA PRO A 50 -21.34 31.82 11.59
C PRO A 50 -21.06 30.35 11.23
N TYR A 51 -19.97 30.06 10.47
CA TYR A 51 -19.69 28.75 9.85
C TYR A 51 -18.72 27.88 10.65
N ARG A 52 -18.18 28.36 11.78
CA ARG A 52 -17.34 27.57 12.69
C ARG A 52 -18.20 26.54 13.43
N TRP A 53 -17.65 25.41 13.80
CA TRP A 53 -18.36 24.35 14.54
C TRP A 53 -19.07 24.90 15.78
N GLN A 54 -18.37 25.69 16.58
CA GLN A 54 -18.88 26.30 17.80
C GLN A 54 -20.09 27.23 17.59
N ASP A 55 -20.31 27.76 16.38
CA ASP A 55 -21.39 28.68 16.08
C ASP A 55 -22.73 27.97 15.79
N TRP A 56 -22.68 26.92 14.91
CA TRP A 56 -23.86 26.28 14.36
C TRP A 56 -24.07 24.81 14.75
N ALA A 57 -22.99 24.07 15.07
CA ALA A 57 -23.02 22.63 15.34
C ALA A 57 -23.02 22.32 16.84
N ALA A 58 -22.23 23.04 17.64
CA ALA A 58 -22.16 22.85 19.08
C ALA A 58 -23.50 23.13 19.76
N PRO A 59 -23.90 22.36 20.81
CA PRO A 59 -25.18 22.55 21.51
C PRO A 59 -25.41 23.96 22.04
N ALA A 60 -24.35 24.64 22.48
CA ALA A 60 -24.39 26.02 23.00
C ALA A 60 -24.23 27.11 21.93
N GLY A 61 -24.11 26.74 20.65
CA GLY A 61 -23.87 27.69 19.56
C GLY A 61 -25.02 28.65 19.33
N ALA A 62 -24.70 29.94 19.19
CA ALA A 62 -25.73 30.99 19.00
C ALA A 62 -26.55 30.74 17.72
N LYS A 63 -25.92 30.38 16.61
CA LYS A 63 -26.60 30.03 15.35
C LYS A 63 -27.43 28.76 15.53
N ARG A 64 -26.94 27.76 16.28
CA ARG A 64 -27.67 26.52 16.60
C ARG A 64 -28.97 26.79 17.30
N ALA A 65 -28.97 27.68 18.29
CA ALA A 65 -30.18 28.07 19.01
C ALA A 65 -31.23 28.70 18.07
N ALA A 66 -30.80 29.56 17.17
CA ALA A 66 -31.69 30.17 16.16
C ALA A 66 -32.27 29.15 15.16
N LEU A 67 -31.46 28.17 14.72
CA LEU A 67 -31.83 27.13 13.77
C LEU A 67 -32.80 26.06 14.36
N LYS A 68 -32.96 25.97 15.66
CA LYS A 68 -33.91 25.08 16.33
C LYS A 68 -35.34 25.64 16.40
N THR A 69 -35.58 26.88 15.97
CA THR A 69 -36.88 27.55 16.12
C THR A 69 -37.93 27.03 15.14
N ARG A 70 -37.53 26.55 13.97
CA ARG A 70 -38.44 26.03 12.94
C ARG A 70 -37.85 24.76 12.33
N VAL A 71 -38.71 23.78 12.08
CA VAL A 71 -38.35 22.54 11.37
C VAL A 71 -37.90 22.87 9.94
N GLY A 72 -36.76 22.35 9.52
CA GLY A 72 -36.16 22.58 8.20
C GLY A 72 -35.09 23.67 8.16
N ASP A 73 -34.99 24.52 9.19
CA ASP A 73 -34.03 25.63 9.20
C ASP A 73 -32.56 25.13 9.27
N LEU A 74 -32.30 24.06 10.02
CA LEU A 74 -30.94 23.48 10.09
C LEU A 74 -30.48 22.91 8.75
N PHE A 75 -31.36 22.16 8.08
CA PHE A 75 -31.03 21.63 6.73
C PHE A 75 -30.89 22.76 5.71
N ALA A 76 -31.76 23.79 5.79
CA ALA A 76 -31.65 24.94 4.91
C ALA A 76 -30.33 25.68 5.10
N PHE A 77 -29.90 25.91 6.34
CA PHE A 77 -28.62 26.53 6.64
C PHE A 77 -27.48 25.69 6.09
N ILE A 78 -27.45 24.38 6.39
CA ILE A 78 -26.33 23.54 5.95
C ILE A 78 -26.26 23.48 4.43
N ASN A 79 -27.38 23.18 3.75
CA ASN A 79 -27.38 22.96 2.31
C ASN A 79 -27.31 24.24 1.47
N LYS A 80 -27.81 25.38 1.98
CA LYS A 80 -27.89 26.63 1.20
C LYS A 80 -26.90 27.71 1.61
N GLU A 81 -26.31 27.61 2.81
CA GLU A 81 -25.36 28.59 3.31
C GLU A 81 -23.99 27.96 3.61
N LEU A 82 -23.92 26.95 4.50
CA LEU A 82 -22.67 26.35 4.98
C LEU A 82 -21.91 25.64 3.86
N LEU A 83 -22.51 24.63 3.19
CA LEU A 83 -21.84 23.88 2.14
C LEU A 83 -21.40 24.76 0.96
N PRO A 84 -22.25 25.67 0.43
CA PRO A 84 -21.81 26.61 -0.60
C PRO A 84 -20.66 27.52 -0.15
N TYR A 85 -20.66 27.97 1.11
CA TYR A 85 -19.54 28.73 1.66
C TYR A 85 -18.26 27.90 1.69
N LEU A 86 -18.32 26.66 2.22
CA LEU A 86 -17.16 25.79 2.30
C LEU A 86 -16.59 25.45 0.91
N HIS A 87 -17.46 25.18 -0.07
CA HIS A 87 -17.02 24.94 -1.46
C HIS A 87 -16.34 26.19 -2.05
N SER A 88 -16.87 27.38 -1.75
CA SER A 88 -16.31 28.64 -2.26
C SER A 88 -14.91 28.96 -1.72
N LEU A 89 -14.44 28.24 -0.70
CA LEU A 89 -13.07 28.37 -0.20
C LEU A 89 -12.01 27.91 -1.21
N ASP A 90 -12.36 26.97 -2.10
CA ASP A 90 -11.47 26.53 -3.18
C ASP A 90 -11.87 27.12 -4.52
N VAL A 91 -13.14 26.94 -4.93
CA VAL A 91 -13.68 27.39 -6.21
C VAL A 91 -14.87 28.31 -5.99
N LEU A 92 -14.80 29.49 -6.59
CA LEU A 92 -15.91 30.47 -6.54
C LEU A 92 -17.13 29.96 -7.30
N PRO A 93 -18.35 30.50 -7.03
CA PRO A 93 -19.57 30.10 -7.74
C PRO A 93 -19.53 30.28 -9.27
N ASP A 94 -18.65 31.12 -9.77
CA ASP A 94 -18.40 31.31 -11.21
C ASP A 94 -17.41 30.32 -11.83
N GLY A 95 -16.95 29.34 -11.05
CA GLY A 95 -16.00 28.29 -11.48
C GLY A 95 -14.53 28.69 -11.44
N ARG A 96 -14.19 29.92 -11.03
CA ARG A 96 -12.79 30.35 -10.91
C ARG A 96 -12.19 29.94 -9.58
N PRO A 97 -10.88 29.57 -9.53
CA PRO A 97 -10.17 29.34 -8.27
C PRO A 97 -10.26 30.58 -7.36
N ASN A 98 -10.45 30.35 -6.06
CA ASN A 98 -10.48 31.43 -5.08
C ASN A 98 -9.04 31.88 -4.73
N SER A 99 -8.57 32.91 -5.43
CA SER A 99 -7.22 33.47 -5.25
C SER A 99 -7.03 34.18 -3.90
N THR A 100 -8.13 34.54 -3.19
CA THR A 100 -8.07 35.23 -1.88
C THR A 100 -8.04 34.24 -0.71
N ALA A 101 -8.36 32.98 -0.93
CA ALA A 101 -8.34 31.95 0.09
C ALA A 101 -6.90 31.57 0.45
N THR A 102 -6.67 31.34 1.75
CA THR A 102 -5.41 30.78 2.22
C THR A 102 -5.24 29.33 1.72
N PRO A 103 -4.02 28.80 1.65
CA PRO A 103 -3.81 27.40 1.28
C PRO A 103 -4.63 26.42 2.10
N LYS A 104 -4.70 26.60 3.42
CA LYS A 104 -5.54 25.79 4.31
C LYS A 104 -7.03 25.87 3.96
N GLN A 105 -7.54 27.07 3.66
CA GLN A 105 -8.93 27.24 3.21
C GLN A 105 -9.23 26.51 1.92
N ARG A 106 -8.33 26.54 0.93
CA ARG A 106 -8.50 25.79 -0.33
C ARG A 106 -8.56 24.29 -0.08
N VAL A 107 -7.71 23.76 0.79
CA VAL A 107 -7.76 22.32 1.15
C VAL A 107 -9.09 21.97 1.82
N ILE A 108 -9.59 22.82 2.73
CA ILE A 108 -10.93 22.65 3.34
C ILE A 108 -12.01 22.61 2.24
N GLY A 109 -11.97 23.53 1.30
CA GLY A 109 -12.88 23.56 0.15
C GLY A 109 -12.86 22.25 -0.64
N ARG A 110 -11.68 21.73 -0.96
CA ARG A 110 -11.50 20.45 -1.67
C ARG A 110 -12.05 19.25 -0.89
N ILE A 111 -11.82 19.19 0.42
CA ILE A 111 -12.40 18.13 1.27
C ILE A 111 -13.91 18.16 1.18
N MET A 112 -14.50 19.35 1.15
CA MET A 112 -15.95 19.54 1.16
C MET A 112 -16.61 19.35 -0.20
N THR A 113 -15.88 19.35 -1.32
CA THR A 113 -16.46 19.12 -2.66
C THR A 113 -17.16 17.77 -2.79
N ALA A 114 -16.79 16.77 -2.00
CA ALA A 114 -17.44 15.47 -1.95
C ALA A 114 -18.84 15.50 -1.28
N VAL A 115 -19.24 16.62 -0.66
CA VAL A 115 -20.47 16.77 0.11
C VAL A 115 -21.41 17.72 -0.62
N GLU A 116 -22.29 17.19 -1.47
CA GLU A 116 -23.26 18.01 -2.21
C GLU A 116 -24.42 18.50 -1.31
N LYS A 117 -24.86 17.65 -0.40
CA LYS A 117 -25.96 17.93 0.56
C LYS A 117 -25.89 16.98 1.73
N VAL A 118 -26.53 17.35 2.83
CA VAL A 118 -26.76 16.47 3.98
C VAL A 118 -27.59 15.25 3.55
N ARG A 119 -27.12 14.07 3.88
CA ARG A 119 -27.78 12.78 3.56
C ARG A 119 -28.67 12.25 4.67
N VAL A 120 -28.47 12.72 5.89
CA VAL A 120 -29.34 12.42 7.03
C VAL A 120 -30.69 13.10 6.77
N ASP A 121 -31.80 12.34 6.79
CA ASP A 121 -33.15 12.80 6.42
C ASP A 121 -33.96 13.37 7.58
N SER A 122 -33.45 13.33 8.81
CA SER A 122 -34.08 13.82 10.02
C SER A 122 -33.22 14.84 10.75
N GLU A 123 -33.72 16.05 10.96
CA GLU A 123 -32.98 17.08 11.73
C GLU A 123 -32.73 16.65 13.17
N THR A 124 -33.69 15.96 13.81
CA THR A 124 -33.50 15.42 15.16
C THR A 124 -32.31 14.46 15.20
N ASN A 125 -32.27 13.50 14.27
CA ASN A 125 -31.15 12.56 14.20
C ASN A 125 -29.84 13.24 13.85
N LEU A 126 -29.86 14.28 13.01
CA LEU A 126 -28.67 15.07 12.72
C LEU A 126 -28.21 15.83 13.96
N CYS A 127 -29.11 16.44 14.70
CA CYS A 127 -28.81 17.09 15.98
C CYS A 127 -28.16 16.11 16.98
N ASP A 128 -28.72 14.91 17.14
CA ASP A 128 -28.18 13.89 18.01
C ASP A 128 -26.75 13.48 17.59
N ILE A 129 -26.50 13.39 16.28
CA ILE A 129 -25.17 13.08 15.75
C ILE A 129 -24.19 14.22 16.05
N LEU A 130 -24.57 15.47 15.80
CA LEU A 130 -23.75 16.64 16.10
C LEU A 130 -23.42 16.73 17.59
N ASP A 131 -24.42 16.48 18.46
CA ASP A 131 -24.26 16.52 19.91
C ASP A 131 -23.33 15.40 20.42
N LEU A 132 -23.41 14.19 19.84
CA LEU A 132 -22.48 13.11 20.13
C LEU A 132 -21.05 13.41 19.65
N VAL A 133 -20.91 14.01 18.49
CA VAL A 133 -19.60 14.40 17.94
C VAL A 133 -18.99 15.54 18.75
N ASP A 134 -19.80 16.48 19.24
CA ASP A 134 -19.34 17.59 20.10
C ASP A 134 -18.76 17.09 21.44
N GLN A 135 -19.35 16.01 21.99
CA GLN A 135 -18.90 15.37 23.24
C GLN A 135 -17.56 14.63 23.10
N ILE A 136 -17.06 14.43 21.90
CA ILE A 136 -15.74 13.82 21.70
C ILE A 136 -14.71 14.75 22.35
N SER A 137 -14.19 14.31 23.51
CA SER A 137 -13.22 15.08 24.29
C SER A 137 -11.89 15.11 23.56
N ILE A 138 -11.56 16.28 23.03
CA ILE A 138 -10.27 16.56 22.39
C ILE A 138 -9.23 17.01 23.44
N ASN A 139 -9.68 17.37 24.65
CA ASN A 139 -8.82 17.88 25.73
C ASN A 139 -7.97 16.82 26.45
N HIS A 140 -8.30 15.53 26.27
CA HIS A 140 -7.50 14.42 26.75
C HIS A 140 -6.69 13.74 25.63
N ILE A 141 -6.64 14.38 24.45
CA ILE A 141 -5.81 13.94 23.35
C ILE A 141 -4.41 14.50 23.64
N ASP A 142 -3.67 13.76 24.44
CA ASP A 142 -2.20 13.79 24.48
C ASP A 142 -1.69 13.63 23.04
N ASP A 143 -0.49 14.09 22.70
CA ASP A 143 0.08 13.96 21.35
C ASP A 143 0.07 12.51 20.82
N GLN A 144 -0.11 11.53 21.72
CA GLN A 144 -0.39 10.12 21.41
C GLN A 144 -1.86 9.85 20.97
N HIS A 145 -2.82 10.74 21.26
CA HIS A 145 -4.26 10.56 21.02
C HIS A 145 -4.79 11.31 19.78
N PHE A 146 -3.97 12.13 19.14
CA PHE A 146 -4.28 12.69 17.82
C PHE A 146 -4.65 11.59 16.81
N PHE A 147 -4.07 10.40 17.01
CA PHE A 147 -4.39 9.17 16.33
C PHE A 147 -5.79 8.64 16.56
N THR A 148 -6.40 8.90 17.69
CA THR A 148 -7.69 8.28 18.06
C THR A 148 -8.78 8.67 17.07
N LEU A 149 -8.73 9.86 16.49
CA LEU A 149 -9.72 10.31 15.50
C LEU A 149 -9.44 9.77 14.11
N SER A 150 -8.20 9.70 13.65
CA SER A 150 -7.88 8.95 12.44
C SER A 150 -8.14 7.45 12.63
N GLN A 151 -7.98 6.91 13.86
CA GLN A 151 -8.36 5.53 14.17
C GLN A 151 -9.88 5.33 14.12
N VAL A 152 -10.67 6.20 14.71
CA VAL A 152 -12.13 6.15 14.59
C VAL A 152 -12.55 6.22 13.12
N TYR A 153 -11.85 7.03 12.35
CA TYR A 153 -12.00 7.14 10.91
C TYR A 153 -11.62 5.86 10.19
N GLU A 154 -10.44 5.33 10.43
CA GLU A 154 -9.97 4.07 9.88
C GLU A 154 -10.83 2.89 10.32
N ASP A 155 -11.25 2.83 11.60
CA ASP A 155 -12.16 1.80 12.11
C ASP A 155 -13.55 1.86 11.46
N LEU A 156 -14.06 3.06 11.19
CA LEU A 156 -15.30 3.24 10.45
C LEU A 156 -15.16 2.76 9.01
N LEU A 157 -14.04 3.06 8.38
CA LEU A 157 -13.73 2.64 7.02
C LEU A 157 -13.44 1.13 6.96
N LEU A 158 -12.73 0.55 7.93
CA LEU A 158 -12.54 -0.91 8.04
C LEU A 158 -13.87 -1.64 8.17
N LYS A 159 -14.80 -1.11 8.96
CA LYS A 159 -16.18 -1.66 9.06
C LYS A 159 -16.96 -1.53 7.74
N MET A 160 -16.55 -0.65 6.83
CA MET A 160 -17.07 -0.57 5.46
C MET A 160 -16.53 -1.71 4.60
N GLY A 161 -15.22 -1.94 4.62
CA GLY A 161 -14.56 -3.01 3.88
C GLY A 161 -15.07 -4.39 4.27
N GLU A 162 -15.40 -4.62 5.55
CA GLU A 162 -15.95 -5.90 6.02
C GLU A 162 -17.29 -6.30 5.39
N LYS A 163 -18.05 -5.36 4.83
CA LYS A 163 -19.39 -5.61 4.26
C LYS A 163 -19.49 -5.52 2.75
N ASN A 164 -18.50 -4.90 2.10
CA ASN A 164 -18.44 -4.76 0.65
C ASN A 164 -17.05 -5.21 0.19
N SER A 165 -16.98 -6.18 -0.70
CA SER A 165 -15.74 -6.70 -1.28
C SER A 165 -14.85 -5.63 -1.95
N ASP A 166 -15.39 -4.47 -2.26
CA ASP A 166 -14.71 -3.39 -2.97
C ASP A 166 -14.09 -2.33 -2.03
N GLY A 167 -14.53 -2.25 -0.77
CA GLY A 167 -14.04 -1.23 0.19
C GLY A 167 -12.75 -1.60 0.91
N GLY A 168 -12.36 -2.87 0.92
CA GLY A 168 -11.18 -3.36 1.64
C GLY A 168 -9.85 -3.07 0.95
N GLN A 169 -9.88 -2.64 -0.31
CA GLN A 169 -8.67 -2.33 -1.07
C GLN A 169 -7.92 -1.08 -0.57
N PHE A 170 -8.58 -0.25 0.25
CA PHE A 170 -8.08 1.06 0.65
C PHE A 170 -7.32 1.08 1.97
N PHE A 171 -7.22 -0.05 2.66
CA PHE A 171 -6.67 -0.08 4.02
C PHE A 171 -5.49 -1.01 4.16
N THR A 172 -4.39 -0.43 4.62
CA THR A 172 -3.26 -1.18 5.17
C THR A 172 -3.37 -1.18 6.69
N PRO A 173 -3.31 -2.35 7.35
CA PRO A 173 -3.30 -2.39 8.82
C PRO A 173 -2.22 -1.47 9.39
N ARG A 174 -2.63 -0.62 10.33
CA ARG A 174 -1.77 0.44 10.88
C ARG A 174 -0.42 -0.09 11.38
N GLU A 175 -0.42 -1.24 12.02
CA GLU A 175 0.82 -1.81 12.56
C GLU A 175 1.78 -2.28 11.47
N VAL A 176 1.26 -2.65 10.30
CA VAL A 176 2.08 -2.91 9.11
C VAL A 176 2.66 -1.61 8.57
N VAL A 177 1.84 -0.56 8.45
CA VAL A 177 2.29 0.78 8.04
C VAL A 177 3.41 1.27 8.95
N ARG A 178 3.21 1.21 10.27
CA ARG A 178 4.19 1.63 11.28
C ARG A 178 5.49 0.83 11.18
N ALA A 179 5.40 -0.49 11.01
CA ALA A 179 6.56 -1.34 10.82
C ALA A 179 7.35 -1.00 9.54
N MET A 180 6.64 -0.74 8.43
CA MET A 180 7.28 -0.34 7.17
C MET A 180 7.96 1.03 7.28
N VAL A 181 7.27 2.02 7.82
CA VAL A 181 7.82 3.36 8.06
C VAL A 181 9.06 3.29 8.95
N ARG A 182 9.00 2.53 10.05
CA ARG A 182 10.14 2.37 10.95
C ARG A 182 11.31 1.66 10.29
N THR A 183 11.06 0.65 9.46
CA THR A 183 12.10 -0.14 8.78
C THR A 183 12.82 0.65 7.69
N ILE A 184 12.07 1.45 6.90
CA ILE A 184 12.65 2.29 5.85
C ILE A 184 13.31 3.55 6.41
N ASP A 185 12.83 4.00 7.54
CA ASP A 185 13.38 5.06 8.37
C ASP A 185 13.61 6.40 7.63
N PRO A 186 12.54 7.09 7.15
CA PRO A 186 12.67 8.41 6.52
C PRO A 186 13.44 9.39 7.41
N GLN A 187 14.24 10.27 6.81
CA GLN A 187 15.05 11.27 7.50
C GLN A 187 14.50 12.69 7.28
N PRO A 188 14.65 13.62 8.24
CA PRO A 188 14.30 15.02 8.04
C PRO A 188 14.95 15.59 6.77
N GLY A 189 14.14 16.23 5.94
CA GLY A 189 14.58 16.80 4.68
C GLY A 189 14.45 15.89 3.47
N GLU A 190 14.06 14.62 3.63
CA GLU A 190 13.72 13.71 2.54
C GLU A 190 12.27 13.91 2.09
N THR A 191 12.02 13.60 0.82
CA THR A 191 10.67 13.52 0.24
C THR A 191 10.11 12.12 0.39
N VAL A 192 8.81 12.02 0.77
CA VAL A 192 8.10 10.75 0.96
C VAL A 192 6.91 10.70 0.01
N TYR A 193 6.81 9.64 -0.78
CA TYR A 193 5.78 9.47 -1.79
C TYR A 193 4.98 8.18 -1.61
N ASP A 194 3.66 8.26 -1.80
CA ASP A 194 2.75 7.12 -1.90
C ASP A 194 1.92 7.23 -3.20
N PRO A 195 2.21 6.42 -4.24
CA PRO A 195 1.54 6.47 -5.53
C PRO A 195 0.08 5.96 -5.53
N CYS A 196 -0.40 5.36 -4.44
CA CYS A 196 -1.78 4.91 -4.25
C CYS A 196 -2.17 5.05 -2.77
N CYS A 197 -2.19 6.31 -2.31
CA CYS A 197 -2.13 6.64 -0.89
C CYS A 197 -3.38 6.24 -0.08
N GLY A 198 -4.47 5.84 -0.74
CA GLY A 198 -5.69 5.50 -0.03
C GLY A 198 -6.13 6.64 0.88
N THR A 199 -6.24 6.37 2.17
CA THR A 199 -6.57 7.38 3.20
C THR A 199 -5.37 8.20 3.69
N GLY A 200 -4.19 8.06 3.08
CA GLY A 200 -2.97 8.77 3.47
C GLY A 200 -2.24 8.19 4.68
N GLY A 201 -2.51 6.93 5.03
CA GLY A 201 -1.98 6.29 6.24
C GLY A 201 -0.45 6.24 6.31
N PHE A 202 0.24 5.91 5.20
CA PHE A 202 1.71 5.91 5.16
C PHE A 202 2.30 7.32 5.34
N LEU A 203 1.71 8.31 4.68
CA LEU A 203 2.19 9.70 4.75
C LEU A 203 1.99 10.26 6.16
N ALA A 204 0.84 9.99 6.79
CA ALA A 204 0.55 10.39 8.16
C ALA A 204 1.54 9.76 9.16
N GLN A 205 1.83 8.45 9.03
CA GLN A 205 2.79 7.77 9.91
C GLN A 205 4.23 8.24 9.69
N ALA A 206 4.61 8.54 8.44
CA ALA A 206 5.91 9.12 8.14
C ALA A 206 6.04 10.54 8.72
N TYR A 207 4.98 11.36 8.66
CA TYR A 207 4.94 12.67 9.31
C TYR A 207 5.23 12.59 10.80
N GLU A 208 4.57 11.65 11.50
CA GLU A 208 4.80 11.51 12.94
C GLU A 208 6.21 11.06 13.29
N LEU A 209 6.78 10.14 12.54
CA LEU A 209 8.17 9.73 12.75
C LEU A 209 9.11 10.90 12.53
N LEU A 210 8.92 11.67 11.47
CA LEU A 210 9.77 12.82 11.15
C LEU A 210 9.59 13.97 12.15
N ALA A 211 8.36 14.25 12.58
CA ALA A 211 8.10 15.25 13.63
C ALA A 211 8.81 14.89 14.94
N ARG A 212 8.77 13.62 15.36
CA ARG A 212 9.53 13.14 16.53
C ARG A 212 11.05 13.28 16.36
N LYS A 213 11.57 13.03 15.15
CA LYS A 213 13.02 13.19 14.88
C LYS A 213 13.47 14.64 14.93
N LEU A 214 12.60 15.57 14.55
CA LEU A 214 12.89 17.02 14.68
C LEU A 214 12.85 17.50 16.13
N GLY A 215 12.19 16.75 17.04
CA GLY A 215 12.11 17.08 18.46
C GLY A 215 11.13 18.21 18.78
N ASP A 216 11.22 18.74 20.01
CA ASP A 216 10.24 19.69 20.56
C ASP A 216 10.44 21.15 20.10
N ALA A 217 11.58 21.48 19.49
CA ALA A 217 11.92 22.84 19.08
C ALA A 217 12.50 22.93 17.66
N PRO A 218 11.78 22.45 16.64
CA PRO A 218 12.23 22.55 15.26
C PRO A 218 12.29 24.03 14.83
N SER A 219 13.23 24.37 13.95
CA SER A 219 13.27 25.70 13.32
C SER A 219 12.02 25.90 12.43
N ALA A 220 11.68 27.18 12.19
CA ALA A 220 10.55 27.51 11.29
C ALA A 220 10.73 26.90 9.89
N THR A 221 11.96 26.86 9.37
CA THR A 221 12.28 26.28 8.06
C THR A 221 12.09 24.76 8.04
N GLU A 222 12.51 24.05 9.10
CA GLU A 222 12.30 22.59 9.21
C GLU A 222 10.82 22.25 9.29
N LEU A 223 10.07 23.02 10.08
CA LEU A 223 8.63 22.83 10.22
C LEU A 223 7.87 23.12 8.91
N GLU A 224 8.24 24.20 8.23
CA GLU A 224 7.69 24.55 6.92
C GLU A 224 7.95 23.44 5.88
N ARG A 225 9.20 22.96 5.82
CA ARG A 225 9.57 21.86 4.91
C ARG A 225 8.81 20.59 5.25
N LEU A 226 8.74 20.20 6.52
CA LEU A 226 8.01 19.02 6.97
C LEU A 226 6.54 19.06 6.53
N LYS A 227 5.87 20.21 6.72
CA LYS A 227 4.43 20.35 6.47
C LYS A 227 4.06 20.48 4.99
N ASN A 228 4.94 21.09 4.16
CA ASN A 228 4.56 21.53 2.83
C ASN A 228 5.38 20.92 1.70
N GLN A 229 6.56 20.36 1.97
CA GLN A 229 7.51 19.94 0.94
C GLN A 229 8.00 18.49 1.08
N THR A 230 7.45 17.74 2.03
CA THR A 230 7.94 16.40 2.37
C THR A 230 7.02 15.31 1.82
N PHE A 231 5.69 15.47 1.89
CA PHE A 231 4.74 14.39 1.65
C PHE A 231 3.98 14.61 0.35
N PHE A 232 4.02 13.57 -0.49
CA PHE A 232 3.40 13.55 -1.82
C PHE A 232 2.59 12.27 -1.98
N GLY A 233 1.42 12.35 -2.62
CA GLY A 233 0.58 11.17 -2.83
C GLY A 233 -0.32 11.30 -4.04
N ARG A 234 -0.81 10.14 -4.53
CA ARG A 234 -1.82 10.04 -5.58
C ARG A 234 -2.94 9.13 -5.15
N GLU A 235 -4.18 9.52 -5.44
CA GLU A 235 -5.37 8.71 -5.19
C GLU A 235 -6.39 8.91 -6.31
N LYS A 236 -6.94 7.80 -6.85
CA LYS A 236 -7.88 7.88 -7.96
C LYS A 236 -9.35 7.86 -7.54
N GLU A 237 -9.65 7.34 -6.34
CA GLU A 237 -11.03 7.10 -5.91
C GLU A 237 -11.65 8.37 -5.34
N ASN A 238 -12.77 8.80 -5.96
CA ASN A 238 -13.50 10.02 -5.61
C ASN A 238 -13.92 10.09 -4.13
N LEU A 239 -14.26 8.96 -3.51
CA LEU A 239 -14.68 8.90 -2.11
C LEU A 239 -13.51 8.91 -1.14
N VAL A 240 -12.35 8.42 -1.56
CA VAL A 240 -11.18 8.22 -0.68
C VAL A 240 -10.28 9.46 -0.68
N PHE A 241 -10.14 10.13 -1.82
CA PHE A 241 -9.30 11.32 -1.95
C PHE A 241 -9.60 12.44 -0.93
N PRO A 242 -10.88 12.87 -0.72
CA PRO A 242 -11.20 13.85 0.31
C PRO A 242 -10.88 13.37 1.73
N ILE A 243 -10.98 12.07 1.96
CA ILE A 243 -10.63 11.45 3.24
C ILE A 243 -9.14 11.54 3.48
N ALA A 244 -8.32 11.25 2.45
CA ALA A 244 -6.87 11.39 2.54
C ALA A 244 -6.47 12.84 2.88
N LEU A 245 -7.05 13.82 2.19
CA LEU A 245 -6.83 15.24 2.48
C LEU A 245 -7.17 15.58 3.94
N ALA A 246 -8.37 15.18 4.38
CA ALA A 246 -8.83 15.42 5.76
C ALA A 246 -7.87 14.77 6.77
N ASN A 247 -7.49 13.51 6.54
CA ASN A 247 -6.58 12.78 7.42
C ASN A 247 -5.22 13.49 7.56
N LEU A 248 -4.63 13.93 6.45
CA LEU A 248 -3.32 14.61 6.48
C LEU A 248 -3.40 15.99 7.13
N VAL A 249 -4.46 16.77 6.87
CA VAL A 249 -4.69 18.04 7.55
C VAL A 249 -4.83 17.85 9.06
N LEU A 250 -5.54 16.81 9.49
CA LEU A 250 -5.72 16.47 10.90
C LEU A 250 -4.42 16.00 11.58
N HIS A 251 -3.46 15.49 10.83
CA HIS A 251 -2.11 15.17 11.32
C HIS A 251 -1.16 16.39 11.33
N GLY A 252 -1.63 17.57 10.89
CA GLY A 252 -0.84 18.79 10.91
C GLY A 252 -0.12 19.12 9.61
N ILE A 253 -0.43 18.43 8.53
CA ILE A 253 0.03 18.76 7.18
C ILE A 253 -0.98 19.73 6.58
N ASP A 254 -0.75 21.03 6.73
CA ASP A 254 -1.71 22.08 6.35
C ASP A 254 -1.97 22.12 4.82
N GLN A 255 -1.01 21.71 4.02
CA GLN A 255 -1.09 21.63 2.55
C GLN A 255 -0.61 20.27 2.05
N PRO A 256 -1.46 19.23 2.10
CA PRO A 256 -1.09 17.95 1.55
C PRO A 256 -0.89 18.02 0.03
N ASN A 257 0.28 17.60 -0.47
CA ASN A 257 0.55 17.50 -1.91
C ASN A 257 -0.06 16.19 -2.44
N LEU A 258 -1.38 16.15 -2.52
CA LEU A 258 -2.13 15.02 -3.06
C LEU A 258 -2.72 15.35 -4.43
N TRP A 259 -2.52 14.46 -5.37
CA TRP A 259 -3.06 14.53 -6.72
C TRP A 259 -4.22 13.53 -6.88
N HIS A 260 -5.34 14.01 -7.40
CA HIS A 260 -6.53 13.22 -7.64
C HIS A 260 -6.52 12.67 -9.07
N GLY A 261 -6.18 11.42 -9.24
CA GLY A 261 -6.13 10.78 -10.55
C GLY A 261 -5.48 9.40 -10.54
N ASN A 262 -5.56 8.73 -11.69
CA ASN A 262 -4.96 7.41 -11.85
C ASN A 262 -3.45 7.55 -12.08
N THR A 263 -2.66 7.06 -11.13
CA THR A 263 -1.20 7.05 -11.17
C THR A 263 -0.65 6.35 -12.42
N LEU A 264 -1.23 5.21 -12.78
CA LEU A 264 -0.69 4.35 -13.84
C LEU A 264 -0.98 4.89 -15.24
N SER A 265 -2.12 5.55 -15.44
CA SER A 265 -2.45 6.20 -16.70
C SER A 265 -1.94 7.64 -16.77
N ASN A 266 -1.49 8.19 -15.65
CA ASN A 266 -1.08 9.58 -15.49
C ASN A 266 -2.17 10.59 -15.89
N ALA A 267 -3.44 10.19 -15.76
CA ALA A 267 -4.59 11.02 -16.09
C ALA A 267 -5.12 11.72 -14.84
N PRO A 268 -5.19 13.06 -14.82
CA PRO A 268 -5.82 13.81 -13.75
C PRO A 268 -7.34 13.58 -13.78
N THR A 269 -7.98 13.51 -12.60
CA THR A 269 -9.44 13.38 -12.51
C THR A 269 -10.10 14.77 -12.49
N TYR A 270 -9.64 15.67 -11.63
CA TYR A 270 -10.25 16.99 -11.44
C TYR A 270 -9.24 18.13 -11.35
N ASP A 271 -7.99 17.85 -11.01
CA ASP A 271 -6.98 18.88 -10.80
C ASP A 271 -5.88 18.86 -11.84
N ALA A 272 -5.27 20.04 -12.01
CA ALA A 272 -3.99 20.14 -12.66
C ALA A 272 -2.97 19.24 -11.93
N LEU A 273 -2.07 18.71 -12.71
CA LEU A 273 -0.96 17.91 -12.25
C LEU A 273 -0.23 18.55 -11.05
N PHE A 274 0.47 17.76 -10.32
CA PHE A 274 1.46 18.04 -9.30
C PHE A 274 2.39 19.21 -9.69
N GLU A 275 1.88 20.42 -9.75
CA GLU A 275 2.73 21.58 -9.98
C GLU A 275 3.73 21.71 -8.84
N GLY A 276 5.02 21.64 -9.16
CA GLY A 276 6.11 21.77 -8.20
C GLY A 276 6.48 20.47 -7.47
N ALA A 277 5.88 19.32 -7.79
CA ALA A 277 6.33 18.04 -7.25
C ALA A 277 7.72 17.67 -7.79
N PRO A 278 8.57 17.02 -6.98
CA PRO A 278 9.81 16.44 -7.47
C PRO A 278 9.55 15.43 -8.58
N ALA A 279 10.46 15.34 -9.55
CA ALA A 279 10.39 14.31 -10.59
C ALA A 279 10.64 12.89 -10.02
N THR A 280 11.40 12.82 -8.92
CA THR A 280 11.72 11.57 -8.22
C THR A 280 11.77 11.82 -6.71
N PHE A 281 11.69 10.75 -5.91
CA PHE A 281 11.52 10.82 -4.46
C PHE A 281 12.60 10.05 -3.71
N ASP A 282 12.91 10.50 -2.48
CA ASP A 282 13.87 9.84 -1.61
C ASP A 282 13.31 8.56 -0.99
N VAL A 283 12.03 8.58 -0.65
CA VAL A 283 11.34 7.45 0.00
C VAL A 283 9.99 7.18 -0.66
N VAL A 284 9.74 5.92 -1.01
CA VAL A 284 8.42 5.44 -1.42
C VAL A 284 7.89 4.45 -0.41
N LEU A 285 6.67 4.70 0.08
CA LEU A 285 5.95 3.86 1.05
C LEU A 285 4.55 3.58 0.51
N THR A 286 4.21 2.33 0.20
CA THR A 286 2.97 2.08 -0.51
C THR A 286 2.44 0.66 -0.39
N ASN A 287 1.12 0.51 -0.58
CA ASN A 287 0.41 -0.76 -0.69
C ASN A 287 -0.49 -0.75 -1.94
N PRO A 288 0.03 -1.15 -3.12
CA PRO A 288 -0.77 -1.20 -4.34
C PRO A 288 -1.96 -2.17 -4.24
N PRO A 289 -3.08 -1.91 -4.95
CA PRO A 289 -4.25 -2.78 -4.96
C PRO A 289 -3.91 -4.21 -5.37
N PHE A 290 -4.45 -5.21 -4.62
CA PHE A 290 -4.24 -6.63 -4.92
C PHE A 290 -5.19 -7.10 -6.03
N GLY A 291 -4.65 -7.83 -7.02
CA GLY A 291 -5.45 -8.49 -8.06
C GLY A 291 -6.13 -7.54 -9.07
N GLY A 292 -5.86 -6.25 -9.03
CA GLY A 292 -6.38 -5.27 -9.98
C GLY A 292 -5.88 -5.49 -11.41
N LYS A 293 -6.68 -5.03 -12.39
CA LYS A 293 -6.33 -5.03 -13.81
C LYS A 293 -6.46 -3.63 -14.38
N GLU A 294 -5.43 -3.20 -15.11
CA GLU A 294 -5.40 -1.90 -15.79
C GLU A 294 -5.70 -2.03 -17.29
N GLY A 295 -6.29 -0.98 -17.85
CA GLY A 295 -6.56 -0.87 -19.27
C GLY A 295 -5.28 -0.72 -20.12
N THR A 296 -5.39 -0.89 -21.42
CA THR A 296 -4.27 -0.82 -22.38
C THR A 296 -3.56 0.54 -22.37
N ASP A 297 -4.27 1.62 -22.08
CA ASP A 297 -3.69 2.97 -22.06
C ASP A 297 -2.69 3.13 -20.90
N ALA A 298 -3.00 2.55 -19.74
CA ALA A 298 -2.06 2.51 -18.62
C ALA A 298 -0.87 1.59 -18.92
N GLN A 299 -1.11 0.43 -19.53
CA GLN A 299 -0.05 -0.56 -19.82
C GLN A 299 1.05 0.00 -20.74
N LYS A 300 0.68 0.81 -21.75
CA LYS A 300 1.61 1.41 -22.71
C LYS A 300 2.60 2.41 -22.11
N ASN A 301 2.34 2.89 -20.91
CA ASN A 301 3.25 3.81 -20.21
C ASN A 301 4.48 3.10 -19.62
N TYR A 302 4.52 1.77 -19.67
CA TYR A 302 5.55 0.96 -19.01
C TYR A 302 6.29 0.06 -19.99
N SER A 303 7.56 -0.23 -19.67
CA SER A 303 8.44 -1.04 -20.54
C SER A 303 7.96 -2.48 -20.70
N PHE A 304 7.30 -3.03 -19.69
CA PHE A 304 6.79 -4.41 -19.69
C PHE A 304 5.27 -4.38 -19.54
N GLU A 305 4.58 -4.40 -20.69
CA GLU A 305 3.12 -4.33 -20.74
C GLU A 305 2.47 -5.53 -20.04
N THR A 306 1.55 -5.25 -19.16
CA THR A 306 0.73 -6.24 -18.43
C THR A 306 -0.53 -5.59 -17.89
N SER A 307 -1.60 -6.36 -17.74
CA SER A 307 -2.79 -5.88 -17.03
C SER A 307 -2.66 -5.89 -15.50
N SER A 308 -1.61 -6.50 -14.94
CA SER A 308 -1.44 -6.61 -13.49
C SER A 308 -1.10 -5.25 -12.87
N THR A 309 -2.02 -4.71 -12.08
CA THR A 309 -1.86 -3.42 -11.39
C THR A 309 -0.59 -3.40 -10.52
N GLN A 310 -0.31 -4.44 -9.75
CA GLN A 310 0.88 -4.48 -8.88
C GLN A 310 2.20 -4.46 -9.65
N VAL A 311 2.26 -5.16 -10.79
CA VAL A 311 3.46 -5.16 -11.65
C VAL A 311 3.70 -3.79 -12.25
N LEU A 312 2.63 -3.10 -12.67
CA LEU A 312 2.74 -1.73 -13.20
C LEU A 312 3.14 -0.73 -12.10
N PHE A 313 2.61 -0.85 -10.88
CA PHE A 313 3.04 -0.02 -9.75
C PHE A 313 4.51 -0.24 -9.41
N LEU A 314 5.00 -1.48 -9.45
CA LEU A 314 6.42 -1.74 -9.21
C LEU A 314 7.30 -1.07 -10.28
N GLN A 315 6.91 -1.12 -11.56
CA GLN A 315 7.61 -0.42 -12.63
C GLN A 315 7.56 1.11 -12.44
N HIS A 316 6.39 1.65 -12.06
CA HIS A 316 6.24 3.07 -11.74
C HIS A 316 7.21 3.50 -10.64
N ILE A 317 7.26 2.78 -9.52
CA ILE A 317 8.12 3.07 -8.39
C ILE A 317 9.60 3.05 -8.78
N LEU A 318 10.02 2.08 -9.60
CA LEU A 318 11.41 2.02 -10.09
C LEU A 318 11.79 3.26 -10.89
N THR A 319 10.84 3.91 -11.54
CA THR A 319 11.06 5.17 -12.27
C THR A 319 11.11 6.37 -11.34
N GLU A 320 10.22 6.42 -10.36
CA GLU A 320 10.03 7.58 -9.47
C GLU A 320 11.02 7.65 -8.28
N LEU A 321 11.82 6.62 -8.04
CA LEU A 321 12.87 6.67 -7.03
C LEU A 321 14.08 7.47 -7.50
N ASN A 322 14.62 8.31 -6.62
CA ASN A 322 15.87 9.04 -6.87
C ASN A 322 16.98 8.11 -7.33
N PRO A 323 17.72 8.45 -8.40
CA PRO A 323 18.90 7.68 -8.78
C PRO A 323 20.00 7.82 -7.72
N ALA A 324 20.90 6.85 -7.65
CA ALA A 324 22.14 6.98 -6.90
C ALA A 324 23.07 7.99 -7.60
N LEU A 325 23.57 8.98 -6.89
CA LEU A 325 24.42 10.03 -7.42
C LEU A 325 25.56 10.33 -6.44
N ASP A 326 26.74 10.61 -6.98
CA ASP A 326 27.92 11.08 -6.23
C ASP A 326 28.29 10.22 -5.00
N GLY A 327 28.19 8.88 -5.14
CA GLY A 327 28.48 7.92 -4.08
C GLY A 327 27.42 7.84 -2.98
N LYS A 328 26.31 8.58 -3.10
CA LYS A 328 25.14 8.43 -2.22
C LYS A 328 24.18 7.39 -2.77
N PRO A 329 23.57 6.56 -1.91
CA PRO A 329 22.52 5.64 -2.35
C PRO A 329 21.35 6.43 -2.94
N GLY A 330 20.64 5.82 -3.88
CA GLY A 330 19.40 6.35 -4.43
C GLY A 330 18.24 6.26 -3.44
N GLY A 331 17.06 6.60 -3.93
CA GLY A 331 15.82 6.50 -3.18
C GLY A 331 15.54 5.06 -2.74
N ARG A 332 14.80 4.91 -1.64
CA ARG A 332 14.46 3.62 -1.06
C ARG A 332 12.96 3.42 -0.95
N CYS A 333 12.54 2.17 -1.03
CA CYS A 333 11.13 1.80 -1.06
C CYS A 333 10.80 0.71 -0.05
N ALA A 334 9.63 0.86 0.59
CA ALA A 334 8.92 -0.24 1.22
C ALA A 334 7.55 -0.42 0.54
N ILE A 335 7.30 -1.61 0.02
CA ILE A 335 6.08 -1.93 -0.72
C ILE A 335 5.45 -3.23 -0.23
N VAL A 336 4.11 -3.25 -0.17
CA VAL A 336 3.33 -4.48 0.07
C VAL A 336 3.03 -5.13 -1.26
N LEU A 337 3.37 -6.41 -1.42
CA LEU A 337 3.05 -7.19 -2.62
C LEU A 337 2.45 -8.54 -2.26
N ASP A 338 1.56 -9.06 -3.10
CA ASP A 338 1.06 -10.41 -2.94
C ASP A 338 2.14 -11.47 -3.23
N GLU A 339 1.99 -12.64 -2.63
CA GLU A 339 2.94 -13.75 -2.82
C GLU A 339 2.98 -14.21 -4.28
N GLY A 340 1.88 -14.05 -5.02
CA GLY A 340 1.76 -14.43 -6.43
C GLY A 340 2.76 -13.70 -7.31
N LEU A 341 3.00 -12.40 -7.07
CA LEU A 341 3.99 -11.63 -7.81
C LEU A 341 5.40 -12.20 -7.62
N LEU A 342 5.73 -12.64 -6.41
CA LEU A 342 7.08 -13.12 -6.09
C LEU A 342 7.44 -14.40 -6.83
N PHE A 343 6.54 -15.41 -6.83
CA PHE A 343 6.85 -16.72 -7.41
C PHE A 343 6.49 -16.84 -8.90
N ARG A 344 5.64 -15.96 -9.46
CA ARG A 344 5.19 -16.08 -10.84
C ARG A 344 6.34 -15.87 -11.83
N THR A 345 6.66 -16.92 -12.59
CA THR A 345 7.76 -16.95 -13.56
C THR A 345 7.31 -17.34 -14.97
N ASN A 346 6.01 -17.59 -15.16
CA ASN A 346 5.42 -18.00 -16.44
C ASN A 346 4.93 -16.81 -17.29
N GLU A 347 5.03 -15.58 -16.79
CA GLU A 347 4.66 -14.37 -17.50
C GLU A 347 5.86 -13.43 -17.64
N SER A 348 6.21 -13.09 -18.88
CA SER A 348 7.40 -12.28 -19.21
C SER A 348 7.43 -10.96 -18.44
N ALA A 349 6.32 -10.21 -18.40
CA ALA A 349 6.27 -8.92 -17.71
C ALA A 349 6.61 -9.02 -16.21
N PHE A 350 6.22 -10.11 -15.54
CA PHE A 350 6.57 -10.37 -14.13
C PHE A 350 8.05 -10.65 -13.97
N VAL A 351 8.62 -11.47 -14.86
CA VAL A 351 10.06 -11.82 -14.82
C VAL A 351 10.90 -10.57 -15.09
N GLU A 352 10.60 -9.83 -16.16
CA GLU A 352 11.37 -8.67 -16.57
C GLU A 352 11.28 -7.53 -15.56
N THR A 353 10.11 -7.32 -14.92
CA THR A 353 9.98 -6.34 -13.84
C THR A 353 10.81 -6.72 -12.61
N LYS A 354 10.81 -8.00 -12.21
CA LYS A 354 11.68 -8.48 -11.13
C LYS A 354 13.14 -8.41 -11.49
N ARG A 355 13.52 -8.71 -12.75
CA ARG A 355 14.88 -8.54 -13.27
C ARG A 355 15.33 -7.09 -13.12
N LYS A 356 14.52 -6.13 -13.61
CA LYS A 356 14.79 -4.70 -13.51
C LYS A 356 14.96 -4.26 -12.05
N LEU A 357 14.06 -4.70 -11.16
CA LEU A 357 14.18 -4.44 -9.72
C LEU A 357 15.55 -4.91 -9.18
N LEU A 358 15.94 -6.15 -9.47
CA LEU A 358 17.16 -6.76 -8.92
C LEU A 358 18.45 -6.28 -9.61
N ASP A 359 18.36 -5.72 -10.81
CA ASP A 359 19.51 -5.16 -11.54
C ASP A 359 19.77 -3.68 -11.19
N GLU A 360 18.70 -2.91 -10.90
CA GLU A 360 18.78 -1.48 -10.61
C GLU A 360 18.75 -1.15 -9.11
N CYS A 361 18.24 -2.08 -8.28
CA CYS A 361 18.09 -1.89 -6.86
C CYS A 361 18.73 -3.00 -6.04
N ASP A 362 19.15 -2.66 -4.82
CA ASP A 362 19.48 -3.63 -3.77
C ASP A 362 18.18 -4.00 -3.03
N LEU A 363 17.55 -5.11 -3.42
CA LEU A 363 16.45 -5.73 -2.67
C LEU A 363 17.05 -6.44 -1.45
N TRP A 364 17.13 -5.74 -0.34
CA TRP A 364 17.83 -6.21 0.83
C TRP A 364 16.97 -6.97 1.84
N CYS A 365 15.62 -6.87 1.77
CA CYS A 365 14.74 -7.63 2.68
C CYS A 365 13.42 -7.97 2.02
N ILE A 366 12.97 -9.21 2.25
CA ILE A 366 11.59 -9.68 2.03
C ILE A 366 11.08 -10.21 3.35
N LEU A 367 10.00 -9.59 3.88
CA LEU A 367 9.33 -10.03 5.10
C LEU A 367 7.99 -10.63 4.74
N SER A 368 7.79 -11.92 5.03
CA SER A 368 6.52 -12.61 4.84
C SER A 368 5.57 -12.35 5.99
N LEU A 369 4.38 -11.80 5.70
CA LEU A 369 3.34 -11.55 6.69
C LEU A 369 2.49 -12.80 6.96
N PRO A 370 1.87 -12.90 8.15
CA PRO A 370 0.89 -13.94 8.44
C PRO A 370 -0.28 -13.93 7.47
N GLY A 371 -0.83 -15.10 7.18
CA GLY A 371 -2.11 -15.18 6.48
C GLY A 371 -3.21 -14.47 7.27
N GLY A 372 -4.10 -13.75 6.57
CA GLY A 372 -5.23 -13.08 7.20
C GLY A 372 -4.98 -11.67 7.73
N VAL A 373 -3.76 -11.13 7.64
CA VAL A 373 -3.46 -9.74 8.03
C VAL A 373 -4.35 -8.73 7.29
N PHE A 374 -4.62 -8.96 6.01
CA PHE A 374 -5.48 -8.12 5.18
C PHE A 374 -6.93 -8.61 5.07
N THR A 375 -7.35 -9.62 5.83
CA THR A 375 -8.72 -10.15 5.75
C THR A 375 -9.75 -9.14 6.24
N ALA A 376 -9.42 -8.32 7.24
CA ALA A 376 -10.28 -7.23 7.67
C ALA A 376 -10.44 -6.16 6.58
N ALA A 377 -9.45 -6.02 5.71
CA ALA A 377 -9.47 -5.19 4.49
C ALA A 377 -10.06 -5.92 3.27
N GLY A 378 -10.72 -7.08 3.44
CA GLY A 378 -11.37 -7.83 2.35
C GLY A 378 -10.45 -8.69 1.50
N ALA A 379 -9.13 -8.68 1.74
CA ALA A 379 -8.17 -9.43 0.94
C ALA A 379 -7.70 -10.70 1.68
N GLY A 380 -8.08 -11.88 1.15
CA GLY A 380 -7.65 -13.19 1.65
C GLY A 380 -6.27 -13.65 1.13
N VAL A 381 -5.48 -12.73 0.57
CA VAL A 381 -4.18 -13.04 -0.04
C VAL A 381 -3.04 -13.02 0.98
N LYS A 382 -2.07 -13.90 0.79
CA LYS A 382 -0.81 -13.86 1.53
C LYS A 382 0.09 -12.79 0.94
N THR A 383 0.64 -11.94 1.79
CA THR A 383 1.40 -10.75 1.39
C THR A 383 2.79 -10.73 1.97
N ASN A 384 3.67 -9.98 1.31
CA ASN A 384 5.05 -9.78 1.70
C ASN A 384 5.37 -8.28 1.67
N LEU A 385 6.26 -7.85 2.55
CA LEU A 385 6.86 -6.52 2.54
C LEU A 385 8.24 -6.62 1.87
N LEU A 386 8.45 -5.83 0.84
CA LEU A 386 9.73 -5.73 0.16
C LEU A 386 10.38 -4.40 0.50
N PHE A 387 11.67 -4.46 0.82
CA PHE A 387 12.49 -3.30 1.14
C PHE A 387 13.71 -3.25 0.21
N PHE A 388 13.82 -2.17 -0.57
CA PHE A 388 14.92 -2.03 -1.52
C PHE A 388 15.41 -0.58 -1.64
N THR A 389 16.64 -0.42 -2.14
CA THR A 389 17.31 0.86 -2.35
C THR A 389 17.84 0.93 -3.78
N LYS A 390 17.54 1.98 -4.53
CA LYS A 390 17.97 2.16 -5.91
C LYS A 390 19.47 2.46 -6.02
N GLY A 391 20.08 2.02 -7.12
CA GLY A 391 21.45 2.35 -7.49
C GLY A 391 22.49 1.27 -7.24
N LYS A 392 22.08 0.09 -6.76
CA LYS A 392 22.97 -1.05 -6.57
C LYS A 392 22.27 -2.35 -6.95
N LYS A 393 22.96 -3.20 -7.68
CA LYS A 393 22.46 -4.54 -8.03
C LYS A 393 22.31 -5.42 -6.78
N THR A 394 21.21 -6.17 -6.70
CA THR A 394 20.99 -7.13 -5.62
C THR A 394 21.96 -8.29 -5.69
N GLU A 395 22.74 -8.48 -4.64
CA GLU A 395 23.65 -9.62 -4.48
C GLU A 395 23.14 -10.63 -3.46
N ARG A 396 22.53 -10.17 -2.37
CA ARG A 396 21.97 -11.00 -1.30
C ARG A 396 20.60 -10.47 -0.89
N ILE A 397 19.66 -11.38 -0.62
CA ILE A 397 18.31 -11.05 -0.12
C ILE A 397 18.16 -11.69 1.24
N TRP A 398 17.90 -10.89 2.27
CA TRP A 398 17.58 -11.37 3.60
C TRP A 398 16.07 -11.54 3.73
N TYR A 399 15.64 -12.73 4.18
CA TYR A 399 14.23 -13.06 4.39
C TYR A 399 13.91 -13.09 5.88
N TYR A 400 12.71 -12.65 6.23
CA TYR A 400 12.14 -12.81 7.56
C TYR A 400 10.72 -13.35 7.45
N ASP A 401 10.37 -14.37 8.25
CA ASP A 401 9.09 -15.08 8.13
C ASP A 401 8.23 -14.94 9.39
N LEU A 402 7.11 -14.23 9.27
CA LEU A 402 6.03 -14.16 10.26
C LEU A 402 4.83 -15.03 9.86
N ALA A 403 4.91 -15.78 8.74
CA ALA A 403 3.77 -16.53 8.21
C ALA A 403 3.28 -17.65 9.16
N HIS A 404 4.10 -18.08 10.12
CA HIS A 404 3.72 -19.05 11.14
C HIS A 404 2.72 -18.52 12.18
N ILE A 405 2.53 -17.20 12.28
CA ILE A 405 1.63 -16.57 13.25
C ILE A 405 0.18 -16.72 12.78
N LYS A 406 -0.69 -17.20 13.67
CA LYS A 406 -2.12 -17.28 13.39
C LYS A 406 -2.81 -15.98 13.78
N MET A 407 -3.32 -15.28 12.78
CA MET A 407 -4.07 -14.03 12.93
C MET A 407 -5.58 -14.26 12.94
N GLY A 408 -6.33 -13.37 13.59
CA GLY A 408 -7.78 -13.41 13.59
C GLY A 408 -8.39 -12.14 14.18
N LYS A 409 -9.72 -11.99 14.11
CA LYS A 409 -10.43 -10.82 14.67
C LYS A 409 -10.13 -10.54 16.15
N LYS A 410 -9.90 -11.59 16.95
CA LYS A 410 -9.56 -11.49 18.38
C LYS A 410 -8.05 -11.38 18.64
N SER A 411 -7.23 -11.61 17.64
CA SER A 411 -5.76 -11.57 17.71
C SER A 411 -5.23 -10.84 16.49
N PRO A 412 -5.45 -9.53 16.38
CA PRO A 412 -4.93 -8.73 15.26
C PRO A 412 -3.41 -8.63 15.33
N MET A 413 -2.78 -8.30 14.21
CA MET A 413 -1.37 -8.00 14.19
C MET A 413 -1.08 -6.74 15.00
N THR A 414 0.01 -6.78 15.77
CA THR A 414 0.47 -5.66 16.59
C THR A 414 1.93 -5.36 16.29
N LEU A 415 2.40 -4.17 16.65
CA LEU A 415 3.80 -3.79 16.48
C LEU A 415 4.76 -4.72 17.26
N ALA A 416 4.27 -5.28 18.37
CA ALA A 416 5.00 -6.26 19.18
C ALA A 416 5.34 -7.56 18.41
N HIS A 417 4.56 -7.95 17.40
CA HIS A 417 4.89 -9.09 16.54
C HIS A 417 6.15 -8.85 15.70
N PHE A 418 6.49 -7.58 15.43
CA PHE A 418 7.76 -7.20 14.82
C PHE A 418 8.88 -7.02 15.84
N GLY A 419 8.57 -7.05 17.14
CA GLY A 419 9.52 -6.83 18.23
C GLY A 419 9.68 -5.38 18.66
N TRP A 420 8.77 -4.48 18.25
CA TRP A 420 8.76 -3.08 18.68
C TRP A 420 7.61 -2.76 19.62
N GLY A 421 7.90 -1.93 20.63
CA GLY A 421 6.91 -1.29 21.48
C GLY A 421 6.26 -0.07 20.80
N PRO A 422 5.27 0.54 21.49
CA PRO A 422 4.50 1.68 20.94
C PRO A 422 5.35 2.88 20.49
N ARG A 423 6.48 3.11 21.14
CA ARG A 423 7.45 4.18 20.83
C ARG A 423 8.63 3.70 19.98
N PHE A 424 8.50 2.53 19.36
CA PHE A 424 9.53 1.85 18.56
C PHE A 424 10.76 1.39 19.34
N GLU A 425 10.71 1.34 20.66
CA GLU A 425 11.69 0.65 21.48
C GLU A 425 11.68 -0.86 21.18
N THR A 426 12.85 -1.48 21.25
CA THR A 426 12.94 -2.93 21.13
C THR A 426 12.38 -3.57 22.38
N LEU A 427 11.39 -4.45 22.23
CA LEU A 427 10.76 -5.12 23.36
C LEU A 427 11.67 -6.16 24.00
N ALA A 428 11.59 -6.25 25.32
CA ALA A 428 12.11 -7.38 26.07
C ALA A 428 11.28 -8.65 25.77
N ASP A 429 11.86 -9.82 25.99
CA ASP A 429 11.25 -11.09 25.59
C ASP A 429 9.94 -11.38 26.31
N ASP A 430 9.82 -10.98 27.57
CA ASP A 430 8.61 -11.15 28.39
C ASP A 430 7.43 -10.29 27.90
N ALA A 431 7.71 -9.20 27.19
CA ALA A 431 6.71 -8.32 26.59
C ALA A 431 6.22 -8.80 25.20
N LEU A 432 6.79 -9.89 24.64
CA LEU A 432 6.41 -10.39 23.33
C LEU A 432 5.10 -11.17 23.38
N PRO A 433 4.23 -11.06 22.35
CA PRO A 433 3.01 -11.84 22.28
C PRO A 433 3.28 -13.34 22.29
N ALA A 434 2.48 -14.10 23.05
CA ALA A 434 2.57 -15.56 23.08
C ALA A 434 2.37 -16.18 21.68
N SER A 435 1.52 -15.56 20.85
CA SER A 435 1.30 -15.95 19.46
C SER A 435 2.55 -15.85 18.58
N LEU A 436 3.49 -14.99 18.93
CA LEU A 436 4.77 -14.86 18.21
C LEU A 436 5.77 -15.91 18.67
N VAL A 437 5.96 -16.04 19.98
CA VAL A 437 7.01 -16.91 20.52
C VAL A 437 6.65 -18.39 20.46
N GLY A 438 5.36 -18.73 20.46
CA GLY A 438 4.87 -20.11 20.37
C GLY A 438 5.63 -21.08 21.27
N ASP A 439 5.94 -22.27 20.74
CA ASP A 439 6.73 -23.29 21.44
C ASP A 439 8.25 -23.06 21.33
N TRP A 440 8.70 -21.97 20.69
CA TRP A 440 10.13 -21.71 20.47
C TRP A 440 10.89 -21.61 21.80
N ARG A 441 10.31 -20.94 22.80
CA ARG A 441 10.91 -20.81 24.13
C ARG A 441 10.98 -22.12 24.92
N ALA A 442 10.06 -23.05 24.65
CA ALA A 442 10.04 -24.34 25.30
C ALA A 442 11.11 -25.31 24.82
N GLN A 443 11.80 -24.98 23.73
CA GLN A 443 12.85 -25.83 23.17
C GLN A 443 14.15 -25.63 23.94
N GLU A 444 14.74 -26.74 24.42
CA GLU A 444 16.00 -26.75 25.17
C GLU A 444 17.13 -26.00 24.43
N ALA A 445 17.22 -26.14 23.10
CA ALA A 445 18.19 -25.45 22.26
C ALA A 445 18.10 -23.91 22.29
N ASN A 446 16.95 -23.38 22.73
CA ASN A 446 16.66 -21.94 22.80
C ASN A 446 16.69 -21.39 24.23
N ALA A 447 17.00 -22.25 25.22
CA ALA A 447 17.07 -21.82 26.61
C ALA A 447 18.08 -20.67 26.80
N GLY A 448 17.63 -19.60 27.45
CA GLY A 448 18.45 -18.41 27.71
C GLY A 448 18.77 -17.52 26.50
N LYS A 449 18.31 -17.89 25.30
CA LYS A 449 18.48 -17.05 24.10
C LYS A 449 17.36 -16.04 23.99
N PRO A 450 17.65 -14.77 23.59
CA PRO A 450 16.61 -13.80 23.29
C PRO A 450 15.86 -14.23 22.01
N PHE A 451 14.53 -14.04 22.00
CA PHE A 451 13.73 -14.35 20.81
C PHE A 451 14.19 -13.48 19.61
N PRO A 452 14.48 -14.04 18.43
CA PRO A 452 14.99 -13.31 17.28
C PRO A 452 13.86 -12.56 16.53
N THR A 453 13.29 -11.52 17.17
CA THR A 453 12.28 -10.66 16.53
C THR A 453 12.85 -9.95 15.32
N PHE A 454 11.98 -9.54 14.38
CA PHE A 454 12.39 -8.76 13.22
C PHE A 454 13.19 -7.52 13.62
N ALA A 455 12.71 -6.74 14.60
CA ALA A 455 13.39 -5.54 15.09
C ALA A 455 14.82 -5.82 15.59
N ARG A 456 15.00 -6.95 16.30
CA ARG A 456 16.31 -7.33 16.86
C ARG A 456 17.28 -7.76 15.79
N VAL A 457 16.86 -8.65 14.89
CA VAL A 457 17.78 -9.21 13.87
C VAL A 457 17.97 -8.29 12.66
N LEU A 458 17.06 -7.35 12.43
CA LEU A 458 17.18 -6.32 11.40
C LEU A 458 18.50 -5.50 11.55
N ALA A 459 18.88 -5.19 12.79
CA ALA A 459 20.11 -4.46 13.07
C ALA A 459 21.38 -5.26 12.72
N LEU A 460 21.27 -6.59 12.65
CA LEU A 460 22.34 -7.52 12.31
C LEU A 460 22.38 -7.89 10.83
N ARG A 461 21.44 -7.34 10.03
CA ARG A 461 21.32 -7.62 8.60
C ARG A 461 22.65 -7.50 7.86
N GLY A 462 22.94 -8.49 7.03
CA GLY A 462 24.20 -8.57 6.27
C GLY A 462 25.34 -9.29 7.01
N THR A 463 25.12 -9.70 8.27
CA THR A 463 26.02 -10.57 9.03
C THR A 463 25.41 -11.96 9.18
N PRO A 464 26.22 -13.01 9.48
CA PRO A 464 25.71 -14.36 9.77
C PRO A 464 24.74 -14.40 10.98
N ASP A 465 24.87 -13.46 11.90
CA ASP A 465 24.05 -13.37 13.12
C ASP A 465 22.60 -12.89 12.84
N ALA A 466 22.34 -12.39 11.64
CA ALA A 466 20.98 -12.05 11.19
C ALA A 466 20.15 -13.29 10.85
N ASP A 467 20.75 -14.44 10.66
CA ASP A 467 20.06 -15.68 10.34
C ASP A 467 19.61 -16.39 11.63
N SER A 468 18.35 -16.82 11.64
CA SER A 468 17.69 -17.47 12.79
C SER A 468 16.69 -18.53 12.31
N ASP A 469 15.88 -19.08 13.23
CA ASP A 469 14.79 -19.99 12.88
C ASP A 469 13.72 -19.32 11.99
N PHE A 470 13.65 -17.98 12.01
CA PHE A 470 12.64 -17.18 11.28
C PHE A 470 13.27 -16.31 10.18
N SER A 471 14.59 -16.27 10.06
CA SER A 471 15.28 -15.43 9.08
C SER A 471 16.47 -16.14 8.46
N TRP A 472 16.72 -15.85 7.18
CA TRP A 472 17.83 -16.44 6.42
C TRP A 472 18.24 -15.55 5.26
N THR A 473 19.47 -15.69 4.83
CA THR A 473 20.01 -14.94 3.69
C THR A 473 20.13 -15.86 2.47
N VAL A 474 19.66 -15.39 1.34
CA VAL A 474 19.86 -16.05 0.02
C VAL A 474 20.92 -15.29 -0.75
N ASP A 475 21.99 -15.98 -1.15
CA ASP A 475 23.01 -15.47 -2.07
C ASP A 475 22.44 -15.47 -3.50
N PHE A 476 21.92 -14.32 -3.90
CA PHE A 476 21.31 -14.16 -5.22
C PHE A 476 22.36 -14.06 -6.33
N LYS A 477 23.57 -13.60 -6.01
CA LYS A 477 24.69 -13.58 -6.94
C LYS A 477 25.13 -15.01 -7.32
N ALA A 478 25.27 -15.89 -6.34
CA ALA A 478 25.55 -17.31 -6.57
C ALA A 478 24.41 -17.98 -7.35
N ARG A 479 23.16 -17.67 -7.02
CA ARG A 479 21.97 -18.19 -7.75
C ARG A 479 21.99 -17.78 -9.23
N ARG A 480 22.32 -16.53 -9.54
CA ARG A 480 22.47 -16.05 -10.93
C ARG A 480 23.63 -16.75 -11.65
N ALA A 481 24.78 -16.92 -10.99
CA ALA A 481 25.93 -17.60 -11.57
C ALA A 481 25.59 -19.04 -11.94
N LYS A 482 24.95 -19.77 -11.03
CA LYS A 482 24.47 -21.14 -11.29
C LYS A 482 23.48 -21.21 -12.45
N ALA A 483 22.50 -20.32 -12.49
CA ALA A 483 21.55 -20.28 -13.61
C ALA A 483 22.24 -20.02 -14.95
N HIS A 484 23.27 -19.18 -14.97
CA HIS A 484 24.07 -18.92 -16.16
C HIS A 484 24.85 -20.19 -16.62
N GLU A 485 25.41 -20.95 -15.68
CA GLU A 485 26.06 -22.25 -15.96
C GLU A 485 25.02 -23.26 -16.49
N ASP A 486 23.87 -23.37 -15.87
CA ASP A 486 22.78 -24.29 -16.27
C ASP A 486 22.25 -23.96 -17.68
N MET A 487 22.23 -22.67 -18.06
CA MET A 487 21.84 -22.21 -19.40
C MET A 487 22.89 -22.39 -20.47
N ALA A 488 24.18 -22.48 -20.12
CA ALA A 488 25.29 -22.50 -21.09
C ALA A 488 25.15 -23.59 -22.17
N PRO A 489 24.85 -24.88 -21.86
CA PRO A 489 24.67 -25.90 -22.87
C PRO A 489 23.51 -25.61 -23.83
N HIS A 490 22.41 -25.07 -23.32
CA HIS A 490 21.25 -24.74 -24.15
C HIS A 490 21.54 -23.55 -25.07
N ARG A 491 22.29 -22.55 -24.62
CA ARG A 491 22.77 -21.42 -25.46
C ARG A 491 23.70 -21.90 -26.57
N ALA A 492 24.63 -22.82 -26.28
CA ALA A 492 25.48 -23.40 -27.28
C ALA A 492 24.69 -24.19 -28.33
N ASP A 493 23.69 -24.96 -27.91
CA ASP A 493 22.78 -25.68 -28.81
C ASP A 493 21.98 -24.71 -29.70
N ILE A 494 21.46 -23.63 -29.13
CA ILE A 494 20.72 -22.60 -29.88
C ILE A 494 21.60 -22.00 -30.97
N GLU A 495 22.84 -21.64 -30.63
CA GLU A 495 23.81 -21.06 -31.59
C GLU A 495 24.16 -22.06 -32.72
N ARG A 496 24.46 -23.31 -32.36
CA ARG A 496 24.72 -24.39 -33.32
C ARG A 496 23.52 -24.57 -34.27
N LEU A 497 22.31 -24.74 -33.73
CA LEU A 497 21.10 -24.96 -34.51
C LEU A 497 20.75 -23.75 -35.41
N LYS A 498 20.99 -22.53 -34.94
CA LYS A 498 20.82 -21.31 -35.76
C LYS A 498 21.78 -21.31 -36.95
N ASN A 499 23.03 -21.64 -36.74
CA ASN A 499 24.04 -21.72 -37.81
C ASN A 499 23.70 -22.83 -38.83
N GLU A 500 23.25 -24.01 -38.35
CA GLU A 500 22.75 -25.09 -39.22
C GLU A 500 21.54 -24.67 -40.04
N ALA A 501 20.59 -23.95 -39.43
CA ALA A 501 19.40 -23.42 -40.12
C ALA A 501 19.77 -22.42 -41.22
N VAL A 502 20.75 -21.52 -40.96
CA VAL A 502 21.23 -20.56 -41.97
C VAL A 502 21.86 -21.29 -43.15
N ALA A 503 22.78 -22.23 -42.88
CA ALA A 503 23.43 -23.03 -43.93
C ALA A 503 22.41 -23.84 -44.79
N LEU A 504 21.36 -24.34 -44.16
CA LEU A 504 20.32 -25.09 -44.86
C LEU A 504 19.39 -24.15 -45.68
N LYS A 505 19.10 -22.95 -45.21
CA LYS A 505 18.40 -21.92 -46.00
C LYS A 505 19.18 -21.51 -47.24
N GLU A 506 20.52 -21.38 -47.15
CA GLU A 506 21.36 -21.11 -48.32
C GLU A 506 21.34 -22.26 -49.33
N LYS A 507 21.41 -23.52 -48.85
CA LYS A 507 21.29 -24.69 -49.71
C LYS A 507 19.92 -24.77 -50.43
N ILE A 508 18.83 -24.49 -49.72
CA ILE A 508 17.49 -24.42 -50.30
C ILE A 508 17.42 -23.32 -51.37
N ALA A 509 18.01 -22.16 -51.12
CA ALA A 509 18.05 -21.06 -52.08
C ALA A 509 18.84 -21.44 -53.33
N ALA A 510 20.02 -22.10 -53.18
CA ALA A 510 20.84 -22.59 -54.27
C ALA A 510 20.10 -23.67 -55.12
N LEU A 511 19.44 -24.62 -54.46
CA LEU A 511 18.65 -25.65 -55.14
C LEU A 511 17.47 -25.06 -55.92
N LYS A 512 16.78 -24.07 -55.38
CA LYS A 512 15.72 -23.37 -56.09
C LYS A 512 16.27 -22.64 -57.33
N LYS A 513 17.43 -22.01 -57.23
CA LYS A 513 18.08 -21.30 -58.34
C LYS A 513 18.54 -22.29 -59.45
N ALA A 514 19.00 -23.46 -59.05
CA ALA A 514 19.40 -24.54 -59.92
C ALA A 514 18.27 -25.36 -60.53
N LYS A 515 16.99 -25.06 -60.22
CA LYS A 515 15.80 -25.88 -60.59
C LYS A 515 15.92 -27.34 -60.18
N GLY A 516 16.43 -27.60 -58.97
CA GLY A 516 16.54 -28.95 -58.41
C GLY A 516 15.22 -29.65 -58.24
N SER A 517 15.24 -30.97 -57.97
CA SER A 517 14.00 -31.75 -57.86
C SER A 517 13.15 -31.31 -56.67
N ASP A 518 11.83 -31.41 -56.82
CA ASP A 518 10.87 -31.04 -55.76
C ASP A 518 11.06 -31.91 -54.49
N ASP A 519 11.44 -33.19 -54.66
CA ASP A 519 11.69 -34.10 -53.53
C ASP A 519 12.91 -33.65 -52.70
N ALA A 520 14.01 -33.22 -53.36
CA ALA A 520 15.17 -32.68 -52.66
C ALA A 520 14.89 -31.37 -51.92
N LEU A 521 14.02 -30.53 -52.52
CA LEU A 521 13.55 -29.31 -51.86
C LEU A 521 12.65 -29.61 -50.67
N ALA A 522 11.78 -30.62 -50.76
CA ALA A 522 10.92 -31.06 -49.67
C ALA A 522 11.76 -31.57 -48.47
N ASP A 523 12.71 -32.50 -48.73
CA ASP A 523 13.61 -33.05 -47.70
C ASP A 523 14.38 -31.95 -46.94
N HIS A 524 14.91 -30.97 -47.66
CA HIS A 524 15.64 -29.87 -47.03
C HIS A 524 14.70 -28.93 -46.24
N ARG A 525 13.46 -28.72 -46.64
CA ARG A 525 12.48 -27.95 -45.88
C ARG A 525 12.05 -28.68 -44.62
N ASP A 526 11.86 -30.00 -44.66
CA ASP A 526 11.52 -30.80 -43.48
C ASP A 526 12.66 -30.80 -42.45
N LYS A 527 13.90 -30.94 -42.93
CA LYS A 527 15.10 -30.78 -42.08
C LYS A 527 15.19 -29.40 -41.44
N LEU A 528 14.91 -28.34 -42.22
CA LEU A 528 14.90 -26.99 -41.70
C LEU A 528 13.83 -26.80 -40.62
N ALA A 529 12.63 -27.30 -40.84
CA ALA A 529 11.54 -27.27 -39.87
C ALA A 529 11.90 -28.01 -38.55
N ALA A 530 12.55 -29.17 -38.68
CA ALA A 530 13.03 -29.93 -37.51
C ALA A 530 14.11 -29.17 -36.71
N ILE A 531 15.08 -28.56 -37.42
CA ILE A 531 16.13 -27.73 -36.77
C ILE A 531 15.52 -26.51 -36.08
N GLU A 532 14.60 -25.80 -36.75
CA GLU A 532 13.94 -24.63 -36.16
C GLU A 532 13.05 -25.02 -34.96
N LYS A 533 12.44 -26.20 -34.98
CA LYS A 533 11.72 -26.73 -33.82
C LYS A 533 12.68 -27.03 -32.65
N ALA A 534 13.79 -27.73 -32.92
CA ALA A 534 14.80 -28.03 -31.90
C ALA A 534 15.40 -26.75 -31.29
N ALA A 535 15.66 -25.72 -32.12
CA ALA A 535 16.15 -24.43 -31.64
C ALA A 535 15.13 -23.73 -30.73
N ARG A 536 13.84 -23.79 -31.05
CA ARG A 536 12.76 -23.27 -30.17
C ARG A 536 12.67 -24.02 -28.85
N GLU A 537 12.79 -25.35 -28.88
CA GLU A 537 12.79 -26.17 -27.66
C GLU A 537 14.00 -25.85 -26.75
N ALA A 538 15.20 -25.70 -27.34
CA ALA A 538 16.39 -25.28 -26.60
C ALA A 538 16.24 -23.86 -26.02
N GLN A 539 15.65 -22.93 -26.79
CA GLN A 539 15.35 -21.57 -26.31
C GLN A 539 14.37 -21.61 -25.13
N THR A 540 13.28 -22.35 -25.23
CA THR A 540 12.29 -22.51 -24.16
C THR A 540 12.92 -23.04 -22.87
N LYS A 541 13.86 -23.99 -22.98
CA LYS A 541 14.59 -24.51 -21.81
C LYS A 541 15.47 -23.41 -21.18
N ALA A 542 16.27 -22.71 -22.00
CA ALA A 542 17.11 -21.60 -21.52
C ALA A 542 16.25 -20.51 -20.84
N ASP A 543 15.13 -20.11 -21.44
CA ASP A 543 14.22 -19.12 -20.89
C ASP A 543 13.59 -19.59 -19.57
N THR A 544 13.32 -20.90 -19.43
CA THR A 544 12.81 -21.46 -18.18
C THR A 544 13.83 -21.37 -17.04
N PHE A 545 15.09 -21.73 -17.27
CA PHE A 545 16.16 -21.58 -16.28
C PHE A 545 16.37 -20.12 -15.88
N ASP A 546 16.33 -19.22 -16.86
CA ASP A 546 16.44 -17.80 -16.63
C ASP A 546 15.28 -17.27 -15.79
N ALA A 547 14.03 -17.58 -16.16
CA ALA A 547 12.83 -17.15 -15.47
C ALA A 547 12.76 -17.65 -14.02
N VAL A 548 13.12 -18.92 -13.77
CA VAL A 548 13.14 -19.52 -12.43
C VAL A 548 14.17 -18.83 -11.51
N THR A 549 15.21 -18.23 -12.08
CA THR A 549 16.18 -17.43 -11.31
C THR A 549 15.48 -16.28 -10.58
N PHE A 550 14.43 -15.72 -11.17
CA PHE A 550 13.64 -14.61 -10.64
C PHE A 550 12.41 -15.04 -9.83
N ASP A 551 12.32 -16.30 -9.41
CA ASP A 551 11.42 -16.71 -8.34
C ASP A 551 11.96 -16.18 -7.01
N LEU A 552 11.28 -15.20 -6.45
CA LEU A 552 11.66 -14.55 -5.18
C LEU A 552 11.04 -15.22 -3.95
N LYS A 553 10.28 -16.30 -4.15
CA LYS A 553 9.83 -17.13 -3.03
C LYS A 553 10.98 -18.03 -2.58
N ALA A 554 11.43 -17.83 -1.35
CA ALA A 554 12.47 -18.68 -0.75
C ALA A 554 11.90 -19.43 0.46
N VAL A 555 12.27 -20.70 0.57
CA VAL A 555 11.94 -21.54 1.71
C VAL A 555 13.03 -21.40 2.76
N ASN A 556 12.65 -21.24 4.02
CA ASN A 556 13.60 -21.21 5.12
C ASN A 556 14.34 -22.56 5.23
N PRO A 557 15.66 -22.59 5.06
CA PRO A 557 16.44 -23.83 5.12
C PRO A 557 16.42 -24.48 6.52
N ARG A 558 16.05 -23.71 7.57
CA ARG A 558 15.94 -24.18 8.95
C ARG A 558 14.49 -24.47 9.34
N ALA A 559 13.52 -24.29 8.41
CA ALA A 559 12.12 -24.60 8.69
C ALA A 559 11.99 -26.07 9.08
N LYS A 560 11.34 -26.32 10.21
CA LYS A 560 10.97 -27.69 10.57
C LYS A 560 9.98 -28.20 9.52
N VAL A 561 10.37 -29.23 8.77
CA VAL A 561 9.46 -29.92 7.88
C VAL A 561 8.48 -30.68 8.77
N GLU A 562 7.29 -30.11 8.99
CA GLU A 562 6.18 -30.89 9.54
C GLU A 562 5.86 -31.98 8.51
N ARG A 563 6.43 -33.15 8.71
CA ARG A 563 6.02 -34.33 7.93
C ARG A 563 4.59 -34.65 8.36
N ASP A 564 3.69 -34.60 7.43
CA ASP A 564 2.35 -35.11 7.66
C ASP A 564 2.48 -36.60 8.03
N THR A 565 2.29 -36.88 9.30
CA THR A 565 2.41 -38.25 9.86
C THR A 565 1.17 -39.09 9.59
N ARG A 566 0.13 -38.50 9.00
CA ARG A 566 -1.08 -39.22 8.61
C ARG A 566 -0.76 -40.22 7.50
N SER A 567 -1.26 -41.43 7.65
CA SER A 567 -1.14 -42.42 6.57
C SER A 567 -1.90 -41.97 5.31
N VAL A 568 -1.42 -42.40 4.14
CA VAL A 568 -2.12 -42.14 2.86
C VAL A 568 -3.56 -42.62 2.93
N ALA A 569 -3.82 -43.75 3.58
CA ALA A 569 -5.16 -44.28 3.80
C ALA A 569 -6.04 -43.31 4.64
N TYR A 570 -5.51 -42.70 5.69
CA TYR A 570 -6.23 -41.71 6.48
C TYR A 570 -6.55 -40.45 5.67
N ILE A 571 -5.59 -39.95 4.88
CA ILE A 571 -5.79 -38.77 4.01
C ILE A 571 -6.88 -39.08 2.97
N MET A 572 -6.84 -40.22 2.31
CA MET A 572 -7.85 -40.64 1.35
C MET A 572 -9.24 -40.80 1.97
N MET A 573 -9.32 -41.34 3.18
CA MET A 573 -10.57 -41.44 3.93
C MET A 573 -11.13 -40.05 4.28
N SER A 574 -10.28 -39.13 4.75
CA SER A 574 -10.68 -37.76 5.06
C SER A 574 -11.17 -36.99 3.81
N ILE A 575 -10.55 -37.22 2.65
CA ILE A 575 -10.99 -36.64 1.37
C ILE A 575 -12.37 -37.20 0.99
N SER A 576 -12.56 -38.53 1.11
CA SER A 576 -13.83 -39.17 0.80
C SER A 576 -14.96 -38.71 1.71
N ASP A 577 -14.70 -38.52 3.00
CA ASP A 577 -15.70 -38.01 3.96
C ASP A 577 -16.12 -36.57 3.63
N ARG A 578 -15.16 -35.70 3.31
CA ARG A 578 -15.46 -34.33 2.88
C ARG A 578 -16.22 -34.28 1.57
N GLN A 579 -15.90 -35.18 0.62
CA GLN A 579 -16.67 -35.29 -0.63
C GLN A 579 -18.12 -35.65 -0.35
N ARG A 580 -18.41 -36.59 0.57
CA ARG A 580 -19.77 -36.94 1.00
C ARG A 580 -20.52 -35.77 1.64
N GLU A 581 -19.82 -34.95 2.45
CA GLU A 581 -20.40 -33.74 3.05
C GLU A 581 -20.78 -32.72 1.94
N ILE A 582 -19.89 -32.52 0.98
CA ILE A 582 -20.15 -31.64 -0.19
C ILE A 582 -21.34 -32.15 -1.00
N ASP A 583 -21.38 -33.45 -1.29
CA ASP A 583 -22.47 -34.07 -2.07
C ASP A 583 -23.82 -33.98 -1.32
N ALA A 584 -23.80 -34.12 0.03
CA ALA A 584 -24.98 -33.95 0.86
C ALA A 584 -25.47 -32.50 0.89
N ALA A 585 -24.53 -31.53 0.96
CA ALA A 585 -24.85 -30.11 0.91
C ALA A 585 -25.41 -29.70 -0.49
N MET A 586 -24.83 -30.24 -1.56
CA MET A 586 -25.30 -30.02 -2.92
C MET A 586 -26.72 -30.60 -3.13
N LYS A 587 -27.00 -31.80 -2.62
CA LYS A 587 -28.36 -32.38 -2.64
C LYS A 587 -29.37 -31.51 -1.88
N LYS A 588 -28.99 -30.97 -0.73
CA LYS A 588 -29.84 -30.01 0.02
C LYS A 588 -30.12 -28.73 -0.77
N LEU A 589 -29.13 -28.18 -1.44
CA LEU A 589 -29.29 -27.00 -2.28
C LEU A 589 -30.18 -27.26 -3.49
N MET A 590 -30.00 -28.41 -4.15
CA MET A 590 -30.84 -28.83 -5.30
C MET A 590 -32.28 -29.15 -4.90
N GLY A 591 -32.57 -29.46 -3.63
CA GLY A 591 -33.92 -29.67 -3.11
C GLY A 591 -34.62 -28.37 -2.64
N LEU A 592 -33.89 -27.24 -2.66
CA LEU A 592 -34.41 -25.91 -2.35
C LEU A 592 -34.62 -25.04 -3.62
N LEU A 593 -34.15 -25.50 -4.75
CA LEU A 593 -34.41 -24.95 -6.08
C LEU A 593 -35.57 -25.72 -6.76
#